data_bb2c7aa854a34876b6c4b91229204eca
#
_entry.id   bb2c7aa854a34876b6c4b91229204eca
#
_cell.length_a   1.000
_cell.length_b   1.000
_cell.length_c   1.000
_cell.angle_alpha   90.00
_cell.angle_beta   90.00
_cell.angle_gamma   90.00
#
_symmetry.space_group_name_H-M   'P 1'
#
loop_
_entity.id
_entity.type
_entity.pdbx_description
1 polymer ?
#
loop_
_entity_poly.entity_id
_entity_poly.type
_entity_poly.pdbx_seq_one_letter_code
_entity_poly.pdbx_strand_id
1 'polypeptide(L)'
;MEIKRLKILALTVLLFLMSCDNNSKEKTTVPSVVLTEKQMVDIITDVQIIEQAINYRRGKNIKITNLKTKGFDAVFDHYGITDSIFLENLDYYNSNPVLMKSIMDSVNVYFKSMKNTEEMK
;
A
#
# COMPACT_ATOMS: atom_id res chain seq x y z
N MET A 1 -2.31 19.64 46.49
CA MET A 1 -2.46 19.88 45.05
C MET A 1 -1.57 18.97 44.18
N GLU A 2 -0.36 18.73 44.60
CA GLU A 2 0.61 17.88 43.90
C GLU A 2 0.12 16.42 43.68
N ILE A 3 -0.43 15.80 44.74
CA ILE A 3 -0.92 14.41 44.73
C ILE A 3 -2.11 14.22 43.74
N LYS A 4 -2.98 15.24 43.59
CA LYS A 4 -4.09 15.18 42.63
C LYS A 4 -3.59 15.26 41.18
N ARG A 5 -2.58 16.12 40.92
CA ARG A 5 -1.96 16.23 39.60
C ARG A 5 -1.20 14.95 39.23
N LEU A 6 -0.51 14.35 40.17
CA LEU A 6 0.21 13.10 39.97
C LEU A 6 -0.75 11.93 39.67
N LYS A 7 -1.89 11.87 40.37
CA LYS A 7 -2.95 10.86 40.10
C LYS A 7 -3.60 11.04 38.73
N ILE A 8 -3.83 12.27 38.28
CA ILE A 8 -4.38 12.56 36.96
C ILE A 8 -3.35 12.18 35.89
N LEU A 9 -2.09 12.50 36.10
CA LEU A 9 -1.00 12.15 35.17
C LEU A 9 -0.82 10.62 35.07
N ALA A 10 -0.89 9.90 36.19
CA ALA A 10 -0.84 8.43 36.21
C ALA A 10 -2.05 7.82 35.51
N LEU A 11 -3.25 8.40 35.65
CA LEU A 11 -4.45 7.91 34.99
C LEU A 11 -4.41 8.14 33.49
N THR A 12 -3.85 9.29 33.01
CA THR A 12 -3.69 9.54 31.57
C THR A 12 -2.67 8.60 30.94
N VAL A 13 -1.57 8.32 31.62
CA VAL A 13 -0.55 7.35 31.14
C VAL A 13 -1.15 5.94 31.05
N LEU A 14 -1.99 5.54 32.01
CA LEU A 14 -2.65 4.23 32.02
C LEU A 14 -3.64 4.08 30.85
N LEU A 15 -4.31 5.15 30.44
CA LEU A 15 -5.23 5.14 29.30
C LEU A 15 -4.51 5.00 27.96
N PHE A 16 -3.26 5.47 27.84
CA PHE A 16 -2.45 5.29 26.63
C PHE A 16 -1.92 3.85 26.45
N LEU A 17 -1.83 3.07 27.51
CA LEU A 17 -1.36 1.69 27.45
C LEU A 17 -2.43 0.70 26.97
N MET A 18 -3.70 1.08 26.92
CA MET A 18 -4.80 0.24 26.45
C MET A 18 -5.13 0.41 24.95
N SER A 19 -4.38 1.23 24.21
CA SER A 19 -4.68 1.54 22.81
C SER A 19 -3.91 0.70 21.79
N CYS A 20 -3.47 -0.50 22.13
CA CYS A 20 -2.83 -1.40 21.15
C CYS A 20 -3.28 -2.83 21.36
N ASP A 21 -4.54 -3.14 21.06
CA ASP A 21 -4.93 -4.52 20.79
C ASP A 21 -6.07 -4.56 19.76
N ASN A 22 -5.72 -4.19 18.52
CA ASN A 22 -6.53 -4.53 17.34
C ASN A 22 -5.84 -5.67 16.59
N ASN A 23 -5.63 -6.79 17.30
CA ASN A 23 -5.36 -8.07 16.66
C ASN A 23 -6.71 -8.71 16.25
N SER A 24 -7.49 -7.99 15.45
CA SER A 24 -8.46 -8.66 14.60
C SER A 24 -7.63 -9.42 13.55
N LYS A 25 -7.34 -10.68 13.84
CA LYS A 25 -7.02 -11.66 12.80
C LYS A 25 -8.25 -11.73 11.89
N GLU A 26 -8.36 -10.80 10.96
CA GLU A 26 -9.27 -10.95 9.85
C GLU A 26 -8.94 -12.29 9.23
N LYS A 27 -9.94 -13.15 9.20
CA LYS A 27 -9.85 -14.47 8.59
C LYS A 27 -9.60 -14.22 7.12
N THR A 28 -8.33 -14.29 6.72
CA THR A 28 -7.94 -14.06 5.33
C THR A 28 -8.69 -15.07 4.47
N THR A 29 -9.66 -14.58 3.75
CA THR A 29 -10.38 -15.39 2.76
C THR A 29 -9.51 -15.49 1.51
N VAL A 30 -9.40 -16.70 0.95
CA VAL A 30 -8.73 -16.88 -0.34
C VAL A 30 -9.56 -16.13 -1.39
N PRO A 31 -8.94 -15.27 -2.21
CA PRO A 31 -9.65 -14.53 -3.26
C PRO A 31 -10.40 -15.46 -4.22
N SER A 32 -11.48 -14.96 -4.80
CA SER A 32 -12.22 -15.68 -5.86
C SER A 32 -11.33 -15.92 -7.09
N VAL A 33 -10.44 -15.01 -7.39
CA VAL A 33 -9.40 -15.11 -8.41
C VAL A 33 -8.05 -14.85 -7.75
N VAL A 34 -7.18 -15.86 -7.68
CA VAL A 34 -5.84 -15.74 -7.11
C VAL A 34 -4.88 -15.29 -8.20
N LEU A 35 -4.34 -14.07 -8.04
CA LEU A 35 -3.26 -13.55 -8.90
C LEU A 35 -1.92 -14.17 -8.46
N THR A 36 -1.08 -14.50 -9.43
CA THR A 36 0.27 -15.00 -9.13
C THR A 36 1.16 -13.89 -8.54
N GLU A 37 2.24 -14.25 -7.84
CA GLU A 37 3.22 -13.27 -7.34
C GLU A 37 3.73 -12.37 -8.47
N LYS A 38 4.01 -12.93 -9.65
CA LYS A 38 4.44 -12.16 -10.81
C LYS A 38 3.40 -11.13 -11.24
N GLN A 39 2.13 -11.53 -11.34
CA GLN A 39 1.05 -10.59 -11.67
C GLN A 39 0.93 -9.49 -10.61
N MET A 40 1.04 -9.84 -9.34
CA MET A 40 1.02 -8.85 -8.24
C MET A 40 2.19 -7.86 -8.36
N VAL A 41 3.40 -8.34 -8.68
CA VAL A 41 4.57 -7.46 -8.92
C VAL A 41 4.30 -6.50 -10.07
N ASP A 42 3.81 -6.99 -11.20
CA ASP A 42 3.54 -6.20 -12.38
C ASP A 42 2.46 -5.13 -12.09
N ILE A 43 1.34 -5.52 -11.49
CA ILE A 43 0.23 -4.60 -11.15
C ILE A 43 0.65 -3.57 -10.11
N ILE A 44 1.32 -3.98 -9.03
CA ILE A 44 1.78 -3.04 -7.98
C ILE A 44 2.78 -2.05 -8.58
N THR A 45 3.65 -2.50 -9.48
CA THR A 45 4.60 -1.62 -10.17
C THR A 45 3.87 -0.53 -10.97
N ASP A 46 2.88 -0.91 -11.78
CA ASP A 46 2.11 0.03 -12.59
C ASP A 46 1.27 0.98 -11.72
N VAL A 47 0.65 0.48 -10.65
CA VAL A 47 -0.05 1.31 -9.66
C VAL A 47 0.88 2.35 -9.05
N GLN A 48 2.10 1.96 -8.66
CA GLN A 48 3.07 2.90 -8.10
C GLN A 48 3.56 3.94 -9.13
N ILE A 49 3.69 3.57 -10.41
CA ILE A 49 4.02 4.51 -11.49
C ILE A 49 2.92 5.58 -11.61
N ILE A 50 1.66 5.17 -11.60
CA ILE A 50 0.52 6.12 -11.63
C ILE A 50 0.53 7.02 -10.40
N GLU A 51 0.77 6.49 -9.21
CA GLU A 51 0.84 7.29 -7.97
C GLU A 51 1.99 8.30 -8.02
N GLN A 52 3.16 7.92 -8.51
CA GLN A 52 4.30 8.84 -8.67
C GLN A 52 3.98 9.94 -9.68
N ALA A 53 3.34 9.62 -10.80
CA ALA A 53 2.92 10.61 -11.79
C ALA A 53 1.90 11.61 -11.22
N ILE A 54 0.95 11.13 -10.40
CA ILE A 54 -0.02 11.98 -9.70
C ILE A 54 0.70 12.91 -8.72
N ASN A 55 1.61 12.38 -7.91
CA ASN A 55 2.36 13.14 -6.91
C ASN A 55 3.26 14.20 -7.57
N TYR A 56 3.93 13.85 -8.66
CA TYR A 56 4.72 14.82 -9.45
C TYR A 56 3.86 15.98 -9.95
N ARG A 57 2.70 15.68 -10.56
CA ARG A 57 1.79 16.72 -11.06
C ARG A 57 1.25 17.59 -9.93
N ARG A 58 0.91 17.00 -8.80
CA ARG A 58 0.47 17.74 -7.61
C ARG A 58 1.55 18.70 -7.11
N GLY A 59 2.79 18.25 -7.04
CA GLY A 59 3.94 19.09 -6.65
C GLY A 59 4.22 20.24 -7.62
N LYS A 60 3.78 20.13 -8.89
CA LYS A 60 3.90 21.18 -9.92
C LYS A 60 2.62 22.01 -10.09
N ASN A 61 1.63 21.87 -9.23
CA ASN A 61 0.31 22.52 -9.34
C ASN A 61 -0.41 22.24 -10.69
N ILE A 62 -0.12 21.10 -11.31
CA ILE A 62 -0.78 20.66 -12.54
C ILE A 62 -2.11 20.00 -12.16
N LYS A 63 -3.19 20.35 -12.88
CA LYS A 63 -4.52 19.80 -12.66
C LYS A 63 -4.51 18.27 -12.76
N ILE A 64 -5.00 17.60 -11.71
CA ILE A 64 -5.05 16.14 -11.60
C ILE A 64 -6.49 15.57 -11.61
N THR A 65 -7.48 16.39 -11.99
CA THR A 65 -8.89 15.97 -12.01
C THR A 65 -9.05 14.67 -12.80
N ASN A 66 -9.66 13.66 -12.17
CA ASN A 66 -9.89 12.32 -12.72
C ASN A 66 -8.61 11.52 -13.12
N LEU A 67 -7.41 12.05 -12.95
CA LEU A 67 -6.17 11.34 -13.32
C LEU A 67 -6.00 10.07 -12.46
N LYS A 68 -6.30 10.17 -11.16
CA LYS A 68 -6.18 9.03 -10.24
C LYS A 68 -7.12 7.90 -10.67
N THR A 69 -8.41 8.17 -10.81
CA THR A 69 -9.42 7.18 -11.19
C THR A 69 -9.10 6.58 -12.54
N LYS A 70 -8.92 7.41 -13.58
CA LYS A 70 -8.60 6.94 -14.92
C LYS A 70 -7.28 6.17 -15.01
N GLY A 71 -6.28 6.55 -14.21
CA GLY A 71 -4.99 5.85 -14.18
C GLY A 71 -5.11 4.46 -13.59
N PHE A 72 -5.81 4.30 -12.48
CA PHE A 72 -6.03 2.98 -11.89
C PHE A 72 -6.95 2.11 -12.73
N ASP A 73 -8.05 2.67 -13.25
CA ASP A 73 -8.94 1.95 -14.16
C ASP A 73 -8.17 1.40 -15.36
N ALA A 74 -7.29 2.21 -15.98
CA ALA A 74 -6.46 1.78 -17.10
C ALA A 74 -5.49 0.65 -16.72
N VAL A 75 -4.90 0.68 -15.53
CA VAL A 75 -4.06 -0.42 -15.04
C VAL A 75 -4.88 -1.70 -14.89
N PHE A 76 -6.00 -1.65 -14.19
CA PHE A 76 -6.80 -2.85 -13.94
C PHE A 76 -7.41 -3.41 -15.24
N ASP A 77 -7.87 -2.56 -16.15
CA ASP A 77 -8.34 -2.96 -17.48
C ASP A 77 -7.25 -3.65 -18.30
N HIS A 78 -5.99 -3.15 -18.21
CA HIS A 78 -4.84 -3.77 -18.89
C HIS A 78 -4.59 -5.21 -18.45
N TYR A 79 -4.78 -5.49 -17.14
CA TYR A 79 -4.63 -6.83 -16.59
C TYR A 79 -5.92 -7.66 -16.61
N GLY A 80 -7.04 -7.10 -17.12
CA GLY A 80 -8.34 -7.77 -17.17
C GLY A 80 -8.92 -8.09 -15.80
N ILE A 81 -8.67 -7.27 -14.81
CA ILE A 81 -9.17 -7.42 -13.44
C ILE A 81 -9.95 -6.18 -13.00
N THR A 82 -10.63 -6.31 -11.87
CA THR A 82 -11.26 -5.17 -11.19
C THR A 82 -10.42 -4.72 -10.00
N ASP A 83 -10.68 -3.53 -9.50
CA ASP A 83 -10.12 -3.01 -8.24
C ASP A 83 -10.41 -3.96 -7.06
N SER A 84 -11.61 -4.55 -7.01
CA SER A 84 -11.99 -5.53 -5.98
C SER A 84 -11.09 -6.76 -6.01
N ILE A 85 -10.84 -7.35 -7.20
CA ILE A 85 -9.93 -8.50 -7.36
C ILE A 85 -8.52 -8.13 -6.89
N PHE A 86 -8.04 -6.96 -7.25
CA PHE A 86 -6.73 -6.50 -6.80
C PHE A 86 -6.66 -6.36 -5.27
N LEU A 87 -7.65 -5.73 -4.65
CA LEU A 87 -7.70 -5.53 -3.19
C LEU A 87 -7.80 -6.86 -2.43
N GLU A 88 -8.64 -7.80 -2.89
CA GLU A 88 -8.72 -9.14 -2.31
C GLU A 88 -7.36 -9.86 -2.33
N ASN A 89 -6.64 -9.75 -3.44
CA ASN A 89 -5.31 -10.35 -3.57
C ASN A 89 -4.26 -9.61 -2.72
N LEU A 90 -4.35 -8.29 -2.62
CA LEU A 90 -3.48 -7.52 -1.76
C LEU A 90 -3.63 -7.94 -0.29
N ASP A 91 -4.85 -8.13 0.19
CA ASP A 91 -5.14 -8.62 1.55
C ASP A 91 -4.65 -10.07 1.74
N TYR A 92 -4.86 -10.92 0.75
CA TYR A 92 -4.37 -12.30 0.77
C TYR A 92 -2.85 -12.36 0.91
N TYR A 93 -2.09 -11.62 0.11
CA TYR A 93 -0.63 -11.58 0.19
C TYR A 93 -0.14 -10.87 1.46
N ASN A 94 -0.82 -9.82 1.93
CA ASN A 94 -0.52 -9.15 3.19
C ASN A 94 -0.66 -10.08 4.42
N SER A 95 -1.52 -11.08 4.34
CA SER A 95 -1.64 -12.09 5.40
C SER A 95 -0.43 -13.02 5.50
N ASN A 96 0.44 -13.04 4.49
CA ASN A 96 1.70 -13.76 4.46
C ASN A 96 2.87 -12.80 4.27
N PRO A 97 3.49 -12.31 5.36
CA PRO A 97 4.56 -11.30 5.28
C PRO A 97 5.77 -11.74 4.45
N VAL A 98 6.05 -13.03 4.36
CA VAL A 98 7.18 -13.56 3.57
C VAL A 98 6.91 -13.39 2.08
N LEU A 99 5.71 -13.76 1.61
CA LEU A 99 5.32 -13.61 0.22
C LEU A 99 5.19 -12.13 -0.17
N MET A 100 4.55 -11.32 0.67
CA MET A 100 4.43 -9.89 0.40
C MET A 100 5.79 -9.21 0.34
N LYS A 101 6.74 -9.59 1.21
CA LYS A 101 8.12 -9.09 1.15
C LYS A 101 8.78 -9.45 -0.18
N SER A 102 8.65 -10.69 -0.66
CA SER A 102 9.19 -11.14 -1.95
C SER A 102 8.66 -10.30 -3.11
N ILE A 103 7.34 -10.05 -3.12
CA ILE A 103 6.68 -9.20 -4.11
C ILE A 103 7.27 -7.78 -4.07
N MET A 104 7.33 -7.17 -2.90
CA MET A 104 7.82 -5.79 -2.75
C MET A 104 9.31 -5.65 -3.05
N ASP A 105 10.13 -6.65 -2.73
CA ASP A 105 11.54 -6.68 -3.11
C ASP A 105 11.69 -6.68 -4.66
N SER A 106 10.86 -7.44 -5.36
CA SER A 106 10.84 -7.48 -6.83
C SER A 106 10.42 -6.14 -7.44
N VAL A 107 9.40 -5.49 -6.89
CA VAL A 107 8.97 -4.13 -7.28
C VAL A 107 10.12 -3.13 -7.07
N ASN A 108 10.82 -3.19 -5.95
CA ASN A 108 11.96 -2.33 -5.66
C ASN A 108 13.13 -2.55 -6.62
N VAL A 109 13.40 -3.80 -7.01
CA VAL A 109 14.44 -4.11 -8.01
C VAL A 109 14.11 -3.45 -9.34
N TYR A 110 12.84 -3.50 -9.78
CA TYR A 110 12.40 -2.83 -11.01
C TYR A 110 12.69 -1.32 -10.97
N PHE A 111 12.28 -0.62 -9.91
CA PHE A 111 12.52 0.81 -9.80
C PHE A 111 14.00 1.19 -9.70
N LYS A 112 14.82 0.37 -9.04
CA LYS A 112 16.28 0.57 -9.00
C LYS A 112 16.90 0.44 -10.40
N SER A 113 16.45 -0.53 -11.19
CA SER A 113 16.94 -0.71 -12.56
C SER A 113 16.61 0.47 -13.45
N MET A 114 15.41 1.03 -13.33
CA MET A 114 15.02 2.24 -14.08
C MET A 114 15.89 3.44 -13.72
N LYS A 115 16.13 3.68 -12.44
CA LYS A 115 16.97 4.79 -11.99
C LYS A 115 18.39 4.71 -12.56
N ASN A 116 19.00 3.54 -12.51
CA ASN A 116 20.35 3.32 -13.06
C ASN A 116 20.42 3.57 -14.57
N THR A 117 19.34 3.31 -15.30
CA THR A 117 19.27 3.56 -16.75
C THR A 117 19.19 5.07 -17.08
N GLU A 118 18.59 5.87 -16.21
CA GLU A 118 18.52 7.33 -16.37
C GLU A 118 19.85 8.02 -16.06
N GLU A 119 20.61 7.51 -15.08
CA GLU A 119 21.91 8.06 -14.69
C GLU A 119 23.02 7.78 -15.73
N MET A 120 22.82 6.85 -16.67
CA MET A 120 23.77 6.49 -17.74
C MET A 120 23.56 7.28 -19.04
N LYS A 121 22.62 8.24 -19.09
CA LYS A 121 22.35 9.10 -20.26
C LYS A 121 22.84 10.52 -20.05
#